data_b14ebc46eeb554b457452d1f3c7d7aef
#
_entry.id   b14ebc46eeb554b457452d1f3c7d7aef
#
_cell.length_a   1.000
_cell.length_b   1.000
_cell.length_c   1.000
_cell.angle_alpha   90.00
_cell.angle_beta   90.00
_cell.angle_gamma   90.00
#
_symmetry.space_group_name_H-M   'P 1'
#
loop_
_entity.id
_entity.type
_entity.pdbx_description
1 polymer ?
#
loop_
_entity_poly.entity_id
_entity_poly.type
_entity_poly.pdbx_seq_one_letter_code
_entity_poly.pdbx_strand_id
1 'polypeptide(L)'
;MTLKKSTSTLLALALVSELIYWGVFTRLFWLKDLYKIIPPVDYAKLTHYSAAGIFAFIAGIIVLFGVYFWLLREKLPAFTPYIPLIFAGTLFFSYPTLAIDLFIYAIRTRGWALYHLNPLLTAPAALPASDPWLKLAAEWINAASPYGPVWEVLSLSVFNPVNGDFLGHLFALKGIAIAAYLLSVWLIGDILSVTHPEWKIWGQVAFAWNPLVLLETAQNAHNDIVMVALLLASVWAMVRGKDHLSLLLLALSVLVKFITILFAPFLIIYLTFKLPTKFHRYTAVVWYIGIFALMVIIPIAPMFPGWDDWAVLQATHGAGRSLMATGVLALEGWLGTNTAFSVMRWTLYGLWAAIVGWRAWQLRTRVNYLDAPIKMGWTVLFWYAALVAPVFHGWYLLWSFSLAVLLGIHSREFLATAVFTLTAMLVIPYFETVRVWYPYLLNNALLGHIIGVSILLLPVLYVIFTTRENVMRET
;
A
#
# COMPACT_ATOMS: atom_id res chain seq x y z
N MET A 1 -38.51 -6.83 -12.62
CA MET A 1 -37.98 -8.20 -12.44
C MET A 1 -36.41 -8.26 -12.48
N THR A 2 -35.74 -7.41 -13.21
CA THR A 2 -34.28 -7.35 -13.34
C THR A 2 -33.51 -6.94 -12.07
N LEU A 3 -34.02 -5.98 -11.27
CA LEU A 3 -33.37 -5.52 -10.02
C LEU A 3 -33.35 -6.60 -8.92
N LYS A 4 -34.37 -7.45 -8.80
CA LYS A 4 -34.38 -8.56 -7.81
C LYS A 4 -33.36 -9.64 -8.12
N LYS A 5 -33.12 -9.98 -9.40
CA LYS A 5 -32.09 -10.95 -9.80
C LYS A 5 -30.68 -10.42 -9.49
N SER A 6 -30.41 -9.14 -9.74
CA SER A 6 -29.14 -8.49 -9.45
C SER A 6 -28.80 -8.50 -7.95
N THR A 7 -29.77 -8.22 -7.08
CA THR A 7 -29.54 -8.19 -5.63
C THR A 7 -29.28 -9.60 -5.06
N SER A 8 -30.02 -10.61 -5.48
CA SER A 8 -29.81 -11.99 -5.00
C SER A 8 -28.44 -12.53 -5.43
N THR A 9 -28.01 -12.25 -6.66
CA THR A 9 -26.68 -12.62 -7.14
C THR A 9 -25.59 -11.90 -6.35
N LEU A 10 -25.72 -10.60 -6.10
CA LEU A 10 -24.81 -9.84 -5.28
C LEU A 10 -24.65 -10.44 -3.87
N LEU A 11 -25.77 -10.78 -3.21
CA LEU A 11 -25.74 -11.39 -1.88
C LEU A 11 -25.11 -12.79 -1.89
N ALA A 12 -25.35 -13.58 -2.94
CA ALA A 12 -24.71 -14.88 -3.09
C ALA A 12 -23.19 -14.74 -3.26
N LEU A 13 -22.72 -13.79 -4.06
CA LEU A 13 -21.29 -13.53 -4.23
C LEU A 13 -20.65 -12.95 -2.95
N ALA A 14 -21.38 -12.11 -2.21
CA ALA A 14 -20.96 -11.64 -0.90
C ALA A 14 -20.79 -12.82 0.09
N LEU A 15 -21.74 -13.75 0.11
CA LEU A 15 -21.66 -14.93 0.93
C LEU A 15 -20.46 -15.82 0.54
N VAL A 16 -20.23 -16.04 -0.76
CA VAL A 16 -19.06 -16.78 -1.25
C VAL A 16 -17.75 -16.10 -0.79
N SER A 17 -17.68 -14.77 -0.92
CA SER A 17 -16.50 -14.01 -0.47
C SER A 17 -16.30 -14.16 1.03
N GLU A 18 -17.36 -14.03 1.83
CA GLU A 18 -17.28 -14.16 3.29
C GLU A 18 -16.85 -15.58 3.72
N LEU A 19 -17.40 -16.61 3.08
CA LEU A 19 -16.99 -17.99 3.35
C LEU A 19 -15.51 -18.26 3.06
N ILE A 20 -14.94 -17.58 2.05
CA ILE A 20 -13.51 -17.64 1.75
C ILE A 20 -12.71 -16.87 2.80
N TYR A 21 -13.09 -15.62 3.13
CA TYR A 21 -12.40 -14.84 4.16
C TYR A 21 -12.43 -15.54 5.51
N TRP A 22 -13.58 -16.12 5.88
CA TRP A 22 -13.69 -16.91 7.10
C TRP A 22 -12.89 -18.22 7.02
N GLY A 23 -13.16 -19.06 6.00
CA GLY A 23 -12.66 -20.45 5.93
C GLY A 23 -11.17 -20.56 5.62
N VAL A 24 -10.65 -19.66 4.75
CA VAL A 24 -9.24 -19.71 4.28
C VAL A 24 -8.36 -18.75 5.09
N PHE A 25 -8.84 -17.54 5.35
CA PHE A 25 -7.97 -16.47 5.88
C PHE A 25 -8.13 -16.23 7.38
N THR A 26 -9.23 -16.64 8.02
CA THR A 26 -9.47 -16.34 9.44
C THR A 26 -9.51 -17.57 10.32
N ARG A 27 -10.34 -18.55 9.99
CA ARG A 27 -10.55 -19.73 10.86
C ARG A 27 -9.27 -20.49 11.20
N LEU A 28 -8.37 -20.64 10.22
CA LEU A 28 -7.08 -21.32 10.39
C LEU A 28 -6.01 -20.42 11.00
N PHE A 29 -6.23 -19.12 10.99
CA PHE A 29 -5.27 -18.10 11.40
C PHE A 29 -5.89 -17.14 12.43
N TRP A 30 -6.47 -17.69 13.50
CA TRP A 30 -7.08 -16.89 14.54
C TRP A 30 -6.02 -16.12 15.36
N LEU A 31 -6.08 -14.80 15.39
CA LEU A 31 -5.06 -13.97 16.02
C LEU A 31 -4.84 -14.33 17.51
N LYS A 32 -5.93 -14.54 18.25
CA LYS A 32 -5.88 -14.87 19.67
C LYS A 32 -5.09 -16.16 19.97
N ASP A 33 -5.09 -17.11 19.05
CA ASP A 33 -4.40 -18.38 19.24
C ASP A 33 -2.94 -18.33 18.78
N LEU A 34 -2.63 -17.47 17.80
CA LEU A 34 -1.34 -17.46 17.12
C LEU A 34 -0.39 -16.33 17.55
N TYR A 35 -0.88 -15.28 18.24
CA TYR A 35 -0.07 -14.12 18.60
C TYR A 35 1.10 -14.41 19.53
N LYS A 36 1.12 -15.57 20.20
CA LYS A 36 2.19 -16.01 21.12
C LYS A 36 3.27 -16.85 20.44
N ILE A 37 3.13 -17.16 19.14
CA ILE A 37 4.15 -17.94 18.43
C ILE A 37 5.45 -17.14 18.39
N ILE A 38 6.56 -17.77 18.78
CA ILE A 38 7.88 -17.16 18.84
C ILE A 38 8.86 -17.99 17.98
N PRO A 39 9.53 -17.37 16.99
CA PRO A 39 9.28 -16.01 16.45
C PRO A 39 7.94 -15.95 15.70
N PRO A 40 7.35 -14.76 15.52
CA PRO A 40 6.21 -14.60 14.63
C PRO A 40 6.57 -15.08 13.24
N VAL A 41 5.64 -15.72 12.58
CA VAL A 41 5.88 -16.36 11.27
C VAL A 41 4.82 -15.98 10.27
N ASP A 42 5.20 -15.94 8.99
CA ASP A 42 4.28 -15.71 7.89
C ASP A 42 3.41 -16.93 7.55
N TYR A 43 2.50 -16.75 6.59
CA TYR A 43 1.58 -17.79 6.15
C TYR A 43 2.28 -19.09 5.75
N ALA A 44 3.36 -19.02 4.97
CA ALA A 44 4.06 -20.20 4.50
C ALA A 44 4.63 -21.03 5.65
N LYS A 45 5.22 -20.36 6.63
CA LYS A 45 5.76 -21.02 7.84
C LYS A 45 4.65 -21.55 8.76
N LEU A 46 3.53 -20.83 8.89
CA LEU A 46 2.36 -21.29 9.64
C LEU A 46 1.74 -22.56 9.06
N THR A 47 1.70 -22.67 7.75
CA THR A 47 1.21 -23.89 7.08
C THR A 47 2.24 -25.00 6.98
N HIS A 48 3.47 -24.80 7.45
CA HIS A 48 4.59 -25.71 7.26
C HIS A 48 4.81 -26.06 5.77
N TYR A 49 4.58 -25.11 4.88
CA TYR A 49 4.59 -25.31 3.42
C TYR A 49 3.59 -26.38 2.95
N SER A 50 2.47 -26.52 3.66
CA SER A 50 1.41 -27.46 3.31
C SER A 50 0.85 -27.16 1.92
N ALA A 51 0.91 -28.16 1.02
CA ALA A 51 0.36 -28.04 -0.33
C ALA A 51 -1.14 -27.69 -0.29
N ALA A 52 -1.92 -28.33 0.59
CA ALA A 52 -3.35 -28.06 0.72
C ALA A 52 -3.63 -26.61 1.14
N GLY A 53 -2.87 -26.07 2.11
CA GLY A 53 -3.02 -24.70 2.56
C GLY A 53 -2.69 -23.68 1.45
N ILE A 54 -1.62 -23.93 0.69
CA ILE A 54 -1.23 -23.06 -0.42
C ILE A 54 -2.22 -23.12 -1.57
N PHE A 55 -2.72 -24.31 -1.94
CA PHE A 55 -3.77 -24.43 -2.95
C PHE A 55 -5.07 -23.76 -2.51
N ALA A 56 -5.47 -23.89 -1.25
CA ALA A 56 -6.64 -23.19 -0.71
C ALA A 56 -6.46 -21.66 -0.79
N PHE A 57 -5.27 -21.14 -0.45
CA PHE A 57 -4.96 -19.72 -0.56
C PHE A 57 -5.06 -19.24 -2.02
N ILE A 58 -4.37 -19.91 -2.96
CA ILE A 58 -4.37 -19.52 -4.37
C ILE A 58 -5.79 -19.60 -4.95
N ALA A 59 -6.52 -20.69 -4.69
CA ALA A 59 -7.90 -20.84 -5.15
C ALA A 59 -8.82 -19.75 -4.55
N GLY A 60 -8.68 -19.47 -3.25
CA GLY A 60 -9.39 -18.38 -2.57
C GLY A 60 -9.14 -17.04 -3.23
N ILE A 61 -7.88 -16.69 -3.49
CA ILE A 61 -7.52 -15.45 -4.19
C ILE A 61 -8.12 -15.39 -5.60
N ILE A 62 -8.02 -16.46 -6.38
CA ILE A 62 -8.59 -16.50 -7.75
C ILE A 62 -10.10 -16.30 -7.72
N VAL A 63 -10.82 -16.96 -6.80
CA VAL A 63 -12.27 -16.82 -6.69
C VAL A 63 -12.64 -15.41 -6.23
N LEU A 64 -11.97 -14.86 -5.21
CA LEU A 64 -12.23 -13.50 -4.72
C LEU A 64 -12.01 -12.46 -5.81
N PHE A 65 -10.93 -12.55 -6.59
CA PHE A 65 -10.71 -11.65 -7.72
C PHE A 65 -11.68 -11.90 -8.88
N GLY A 66 -12.12 -13.15 -9.10
CA GLY A 66 -13.18 -13.47 -10.04
C GLY A 66 -14.49 -12.76 -9.67
N VAL A 67 -14.91 -12.84 -8.41
CA VAL A 67 -16.07 -12.11 -7.86
C VAL A 67 -15.87 -10.60 -8.02
N TYR A 68 -14.69 -10.08 -7.64
CA TYR A 68 -14.34 -8.67 -7.74
C TYR A 68 -14.48 -8.14 -9.16
N PHE A 69 -13.83 -8.76 -10.16
CA PHE A 69 -13.91 -8.32 -11.55
C PHE A 69 -15.31 -8.49 -12.16
N TRP A 70 -16.06 -9.49 -11.69
CA TRP A 70 -17.46 -9.63 -12.09
C TRP A 70 -18.32 -8.48 -11.57
N LEU A 71 -18.21 -8.14 -10.27
CA LEU A 71 -18.94 -7.03 -9.66
C LEU A 71 -18.71 -5.70 -10.37
N LEU A 72 -17.47 -5.45 -10.81
CA LEU A 72 -17.13 -4.20 -11.51
C LEU A 72 -17.82 -4.01 -12.87
N ARG A 73 -18.44 -5.05 -13.42
CA ARG A 73 -19.19 -5.01 -14.69
C ARG A 73 -20.68 -4.83 -14.50
N GLU A 74 -21.15 -4.90 -13.27
CA GLU A 74 -22.56 -4.87 -12.94
C GLU A 74 -23.05 -3.47 -12.52
N LYS A 75 -24.37 -3.25 -12.65
CA LYS A 75 -25.02 -2.11 -12.02
C LYS A 75 -25.21 -2.40 -10.54
N LEU A 76 -24.52 -1.65 -9.71
CA LEU A 76 -24.42 -1.88 -8.26
C LEU A 76 -25.49 -1.10 -7.49
N PRO A 77 -26.23 -1.75 -6.58
CA PRO A 77 -27.08 -1.06 -5.61
C PRO A 77 -26.28 -0.12 -4.70
N ALA A 78 -26.93 0.95 -4.21
CA ALA A 78 -26.28 1.96 -3.36
C ALA A 78 -25.71 1.41 -2.04
N PHE A 79 -26.21 0.28 -1.55
CA PHE A 79 -25.71 -0.36 -0.32
C PHE A 79 -24.47 -1.25 -0.53
N THR A 80 -24.10 -1.55 -1.79
CA THR A 80 -22.99 -2.46 -2.11
C THR A 80 -21.65 -2.10 -1.44
N PRO A 81 -21.26 -0.81 -1.31
CA PRO A 81 -20.02 -0.42 -0.63
C PRO A 81 -19.95 -0.78 0.85
N TYR A 82 -21.09 -1.08 1.49
CA TYR A 82 -21.14 -1.42 2.92
C TYR A 82 -20.95 -2.92 3.19
N ILE A 83 -21.12 -3.78 2.20
CA ILE A 83 -20.95 -5.23 2.36
C ILE A 83 -19.53 -5.59 2.81
N PRO A 84 -18.45 -5.00 2.28
CA PRO A 84 -17.08 -5.29 2.74
C PRO A 84 -16.80 -4.98 4.21
N LEU A 85 -17.69 -4.27 4.92
CA LEU A 85 -17.61 -4.13 6.38
C LEU A 85 -17.67 -5.49 7.08
N ILE A 86 -18.45 -6.43 6.55
CA ILE A 86 -18.56 -7.79 7.09
C ILE A 86 -17.21 -8.49 6.92
N PHE A 87 -16.64 -8.42 5.72
CA PHE A 87 -15.33 -9.03 5.43
C PHE A 87 -14.21 -8.46 6.30
N ALA A 88 -14.19 -7.12 6.43
CA ALA A 88 -13.23 -6.45 7.30
C ALA A 88 -13.42 -6.85 8.78
N GLY A 89 -14.66 -7.01 9.24
CA GLY A 89 -14.99 -7.52 10.58
C GLY A 89 -14.47 -8.94 10.80
N THR A 90 -14.64 -9.83 9.83
CA THR A 90 -14.10 -11.20 9.87
C THR A 90 -12.57 -11.19 9.90
N LEU A 91 -11.93 -10.44 9.00
CA LEU A 91 -10.48 -10.33 8.91
C LEU A 91 -9.84 -9.61 10.11
N PHE A 92 -10.60 -8.80 10.84
CA PHE A 92 -10.13 -8.17 12.08
C PHE A 92 -9.58 -9.18 13.10
N PHE A 93 -10.20 -10.35 13.20
CA PHE A 93 -9.78 -11.39 14.12
C PHE A 93 -8.67 -12.30 13.55
N SER A 94 -8.29 -12.12 12.30
CA SER A 94 -7.27 -12.92 11.65
C SER A 94 -5.86 -12.47 12.02
N TYR A 95 -4.93 -13.44 12.14
CA TYR A 95 -3.50 -13.21 12.23
C TYR A 95 -2.95 -12.56 10.94
N PRO A 96 -1.97 -11.65 11.01
CA PRO A 96 -1.35 -11.02 9.85
C PRO A 96 -0.46 -12.03 9.11
N THR A 97 -1.00 -12.69 8.08
CA THR A 97 -0.35 -13.83 7.41
C THR A 97 0.65 -13.44 6.34
N LEU A 98 0.55 -12.24 5.76
CA LEU A 98 1.40 -11.83 4.64
C LEU A 98 2.63 -11.04 5.07
N ALA A 99 2.59 -10.45 6.27
CA ALA A 99 3.70 -9.76 6.88
C ALA A 99 3.47 -9.59 8.39
N ILE A 100 4.54 -9.57 9.16
CA ILE A 100 4.50 -9.45 10.62
C ILE A 100 4.66 -8.01 11.14
N ASP A 101 4.51 -7.02 10.27
CA ASP A 101 4.69 -5.60 10.61
C ASP A 101 3.83 -5.15 11.79
N LEU A 102 2.62 -5.68 11.93
CA LEU A 102 1.73 -5.41 13.06
C LEU A 102 2.41 -5.64 14.42
N PHE A 103 3.24 -6.68 14.53
CA PHE A 103 3.97 -7.00 15.75
C PHE A 103 5.06 -5.98 16.04
N ILE A 104 5.84 -5.61 15.03
CA ILE A 104 6.92 -4.65 15.20
C ILE A 104 6.41 -3.25 15.55
N TYR A 105 5.23 -2.85 15.04
CA TYR A 105 4.58 -1.61 15.46
C TYR A 105 4.34 -1.61 16.97
N ALA A 106 3.73 -2.68 17.50
CA ALA A 106 3.44 -2.82 18.92
C ALA A 106 4.70 -2.80 19.79
N ILE A 107 5.78 -3.47 19.35
CA ILE A 107 7.04 -3.56 20.10
C ILE A 107 7.74 -2.22 20.16
N ARG A 108 7.82 -1.49 19.04
CA ARG A 108 8.41 -0.14 19.01
C ARG A 108 7.63 0.84 19.86
N THR A 109 6.29 0.76 19.82
CA THR A 109 5.42 1.56 20.72
C THR A 109 5.70 1.27 22.17
N ARG A 110 5.85 0.00 22.56
CA ARG A 110 6.21 -0.37 23.93
C ARG A 110 7.56 0.18 24.35
N GLY A 111 8.56 0.12 23.45
CA GLY A 111 9.88 0.74 23.66
C GLY A 111 9.77 2.22 23.98
N TRP A 112 8.95 2.93 23.24
CA TRP A 112 8.71 4.36 23.46
C TRP A 112 7.91 4.63 24.74
N ALA A 113 6.80 3.92 24.95
CA ALA A 113 5.90 4.14 26.07
C ALA A 113 6.53 3.86 27.44
N LEU A 114 7.28 2.76 27.57
CA LEU A 114 7.78 2.27 28.86
C LEU A 114 9.26 2.59 29.12
N TYR A 115 10.07 2.66 28.07
CA TYR A 115 11.52 2.83 28.18
C TYR A 115 12.02 4.15 27.58
N HIS A 116 11.11 5.01 27.09
CA HIS A 116 11.41 6.30 26.48
C HIS A 116 12.38 6.22 25.28
N LEU A 117 12.41 5.07 24.60
CA LEU A 117 13.24 4.84 23.44
C LEU A 117 12.59 5.48 22.21
N ASN A 118 13.31 6.39 21.54
CA ASN A 118 12.84 6.99 20.29
C ASN A 118 12.76 5.92 19.17
N PRO A 119 11.58 5.58 18.65
CA PRO A 119 11.44 4.48 17.68
C PRO A 119 12.13 4.76 16.34
N LEU A 120 12.38 6.03 15.98
CA LEU A 120 13.09 6.39 14.75
C LEU A 120 14.62 6.21 14.88
N LEU A 121 15.12 6.25 16.11
CA LEU A 121 16.55 6.14 16.42
C LEU A 121 16.94 4.75 16.93
N THR A 122 16.02 4.11 17.67
CA THR A 122 16.38 2.95 18.50
C THR A 122 15.69 1.69 17.99
N ALA A 123 16.48 0.66 17.73
CA ALA A 123 15.98 -0.66 17.38
C ALA A 123 15.40 -1.40 18.59
N PRO A 124 14.48 -2.38 18.42
CA PRO A 124 13.95 -3.21 19.49
C PRO A 124 15.01 -3.92 20.34
N ALA A 125 16.18 -4.23 19.77
CA ALA A 125 17.30 -4.82 20.51
C ALA A 125 17.77 -4.01 21.73
N ALA A 126 17.43 -2.72 21.80
CA ALA A 126 17.72 -1.87 22.97
C ALA A 126 16.73 -2.04 24.12
N LEU A 127 15.63 -2.79 23.94
CA LEU A 127 14.74 -3.17 25.03
C LEU A 127 15.49 -4.05 26.05
N PRO A 128 15.12 -4.00 27.33
CA PRO A 128 15.66 -4.94 28.31
C PRO A 128 15.51 -6.39 27.87
N ALA A 129 16.54 -7.20 28.08
CA ALA A 129 16.51 -8.62 27.70
C ALA A 129 15.38 -9.42 28.40
N SER A 130 14.87 -8.91 29.51
CA SER A 130 13.73 -9.47 30.26
C SER A 130 12.37 -9.04 29.68
N ASP A 131 12.31 -8.12 28.71
CA ASP A 131 11.03 -7.67 28.16
C ASP A 131 10.35 -8.81 27.40
N PRO A 132 9.08 -9.16 27.75
CA PRO A 132 8.39 -10.30 27.18
C PRO A 132 8.07 -10.15 25.67
N TRP A 133 8.06 -8.91 25.14
CA TRP A 133 7.74 -8.67 23.72
C TRP A 133 8.97 -8.70 22.81
N LEU A 134 10.19 -8.60 23.37
CA LEU A 134 11.43 -8.54 22.60
C LEU A 134 11.55 -9.70 21.59
N LYS A 135 11.20 -10.92 22.01
CA LYS A 135 11.27 -12.13 21.17
C LYS A 135 10.29 -12.11 19.99
N LEU A 136 9.27 -11.25 20.04
CA LEU A 136 8.29 -11.08 18.98
C LEU A 136 8.75 -10.10 17.90
N ALA A 137 9.90 -9.44 18.05
CA ALA A 137 10.48 -8.55 17.04
C ALA A 137 11.03 -9.30 15.81
N ALA A 138 11.31 -10.59 15.95
CA ALA A 138 11.80 -11.47 14.90
C ALA A 138 12.95 -10.85 14.07
N GLU A 139 12.81 -10.80 12.75
CA GLU A 139 13.80 -10.25 11.82
C GLU A 139 14.03 -8.73 11.97
N TRP A 140 13.07 -8.00 12.56
CA TRP A 140 13.15 -6.56 12.75
C TRP A 140 13.81 -6.13 14.08
N ILE A 141 14.39 -7.08 14.83
CA ILE A 141 14.98 -6.83 16.15
C ILE A 141 16.07 -5.76 16.12
N ASN A 142 16.83 -5.67 15.03
CA ASN A 142 17.95 -4.73 14.87
C ASN A 142 17.60 -3.51 14.01
N ALA A 143 16.33 -3.32 13.63
CA ALA A 143 15.91 -2.24 12.76
C ALA A 143 15.08 -1.18 13.52
N ALA A 144 15.55 0.07 13.53
CA ALA A 144 14.76 1.22 13.94
C ALA A 144 13.56 1.42 12.99
N SER A 145 12.61 2.30 13.36
CA SER A 145 11.42 2.52 12.54
C SER A 145 11.74 3.27 11.25
N PRO A 146 11.33 2.75 10.08
CA PRO A 146 11.40 3.47 8.80
C PRO A 146 10.18 4.38 8.58
N TYR A 147 9.29 4.48 9.55
CA TYR A 147 8.04 5.26 9.44
C TYR A 147 8.22 6.69 9.96
N GLY A 148 7.22 7.52 9.71
CA GLY A 148 7.24 8.90 10.18
C GLY A 148 6.60 9.07 11.57
N PRO A 149 6.83 10.23 12.20
CA PRO A 149 6.39 10.50 13.58
C PRO A 149 4.87 10.44 13.77
N VAL A 150 4.08 10.73 12.73
CA VAL A 150 2.60 10.64 12.82
C VAL A 150 2.15 9.19 13.04
N TRP A 151 2.79 8.22 12.40
CA TRP A 151 2.49 6.81 12.66
C TRP A 151 2.87 6.41 14.08
N GLU A 152 4.05 6.81 14.54
CA GLU A 152 4.53 6.45 15.88
C GLU A 152 3.63 7.03 16.97
N VAL A 153 3.24 8.32 16.85
CA VAL A 153 2.30 8.97 17.78
C VAL A 153 0.93 8.30 17.75
N LEU A 154 0.43 7.94 16.55
CA LEU A 154 -0.85 7.27 16.41
C LEU A 154 -0.83 5.88 17.06
N SER A 155 0.24 5.12 16.89
CA SER A 155 0.43 3.82 17.54
C SER A 155 0.52 3.97 19.07
N LEU A 156 1.24 4.99 19.55
CA LEU A 156 1.35 5.31 20.97
C LEU A 156 0.00 5.68 21.59
N SER A 157 -0.85 6.41 20.86
CA SER A 157 -2.15 6.88 21.37
C SER A 157 -3.09 5.76 21.80
N VAL A 158 -2.93 4.57 21.23
CA VAL A 158 -3.77 3.38 21.55
C VAL A 158 -3.08 2.40 22.52
N PHE A 159 -1.85 2.67 22.95
CA PHE A 159 -1.12 1.81 23.88
C PHE A 159 -1.68 1.86 25.32
N ASN A 160 -1.88 3.06 25.86
CA ASN A 160 -2.38 3.25 27.23
C ASN A 160 -3.82 2.78 27.43
N PRO A 161 -4.77 3.02 26.50
CA PRO A 161 -6.13 2.50 26.62
C PRO A 161 -6.26 0.99 26.78
N VAL A 162 -5.28 0.23 26.31
CA VAL A 162 -5.25 -1.24 26.46
C VAL A 162 -4.33 -1.71 27.59
N ASN A 163 -3.92 -0.81 28.49
CA ASN A 163 -3.04 -1.10 29.64
C ASN A 163 -1.74 -1.86 29.26
N GLY A 164 -1.23 -1.61 28.06
CA GLY A 164 -0.04 -2.30 27.56
C GLY A 164 -0.23 -3.81 27.33
N ASP A 165 -1.45 -4.32 27.24
CA ASP A 165 -1.71 -5.70 26.81
C ASP A 165 -1.35 -5.87 25.35
N PHE A 166 -0.53 -6.90 25.04
CA PHE A 166 -0.02 -7.09 23.69
C PHE A 166 -1.14 -7.38 22.68
N LEU A 167 -2.01 -8.33 22.99
CA LEU A 167 -3.12 -8.69 22.11
C LEU A 167 -4.10 -7.52 21.95
N GLY A 168 -4.41 -6.82 23.04
CA GLY A 168 -5.25 -5.62 22.99
C GLY A 168 -4.63 -4.55 22.11
N HIS A 169 -3.29 -4.35 22.16
CA HIS A 169 -2.60 -3.39 21.31
C HIS A 169 -2.63 -3.79 19.83
N LEU A 170 -2.43 -5.09 19.50
CA LEU A 170 -2.58 -5.57 18.12
C LEU A 170 -4.00 -5.30 17.58
N PHE A 171 -5.05 -5.57 18.36
CA PHE A 171 -6.42 -5.25 17.95
C PHE A 171 -6.66 -3.76 17.82
N ALA A 172 -6.10 -2.93 18.68
CA ALA A 172 -6.22 -1.48 18.58
C ALA A 172 -5.57 -0.95 17.27
N LEU A 173 -4.39 -1.45 16.93
CA LEU A 173 -3.72 -1.11 15.65
C LEU A 173 -4.53 -1.60 14.43
N LYS A 174 -5.10 -2.80 14.48
CA LYS A 174 -6.03 -3.29 13.44
C LYS A 174 -7.28 -2.40 13.34
N GLY A 175 -7.78 -1.92 14.48
CA GLY A 175 -8.89 -0.95 14.52
C GLY A 175 -8.55 0.37 13.80
N ILE A 176 -7.34 0.90 14.00
CA ILE A 176 -6.84 2.08 13.26
C ILE A 176 -6.81 1.81 11.75
N ALA A 177 -6.26 0.66 11.33
CA ALA A 177 -6.17 0.31 9.91
C ALA A 177 -7.56 0.18 9.27
N ILE A 178 -8.52 -0.46 9.96
CA ILE A 178 -9.90 -0.58 9.47
C ILE A 178 -10.60 0.79 9.43
N ALA A 179 -10.40 1.64 10.44
CA ALA A 179 -10.95 3.00 10.43
C ALA A 179 -10.41 3.82 9.26
N ALA A 180 -9.11 3.73 8.97
CA ALA A 180 -8.48 4.38 7.82
C ALA A 180 -8.98 3.80 6.47
N TYR A 181 -9.19 2.49 6.39
CA TYR A 181 -9.82 1.85 5.23
C TYR A 181 -11.24 2.38 4.98
N LEU A 182 -12.08 2.44 6.00
CA LEU A 182 -13.44 2.97 5.88
C LEU A 182 -13.46 4.44 5.50
N LEU A 183 -12.57 5.23 6.09
CA LEU A 183 -12.36 6.63 5.72
C LEU A 183 -11.95 6.74 4.24
N SER A 184 -11.06 5.87 3.75
CA SER A 184 -10.64 5.86 2.35
C SER A 184 -11.80 5.57 1.41
N VAL A 185 -12.66 4.58 1.73
CA VAL A 185 -13.87 4.26 0.96
C VAL A 185 -14.84 5.44 0.92
N TRP A 186 -15.02 6.11 2.06
CA TRP A 186 -15.88 7.30 2.13
C TRP A 186 -15.30 8.45 1.31
N LEU A 187 -13.99 8.75 1.45
CA LEU A 187 -13.31 9.82 0.70
C LEU A 187 -13.39 9.60 -0.81
N ILE A 188 -13.17 8.38 -1.29
CA ILE A 188 -13.32 8.04 -2.71
C ILE A 188 -14.74 8.38 -3.18
N GLY A 189 -15.76 7.96 -2.44
CA GLY A 189 -17.14 8.27 -2.79
C GLY A 189 -17.46 9.76 -2.79
N ASP A 190 -16.89 10.51 -1.85
CA ASP A 190 -17.13 11.95 -1.72
C ASP A 190 -16.36 12.77 -2.76
N ILE A 191 -15.12 12.37 -3.11
CA ILE A 191 -14.35 12.94 -4.23
C ILE A 191 -15.13 12.73 -5.53
N LEU A 192 -15.51 11.47 -5.82
CA LEU A 192 -16.23 11.13 -7.05
C LEU A 192 -17.62 11.79 -7.12
N SER A 193 -18.28 12.03 -5.98
CA SER A 193 -19.56 12.75 -5.99
C SER A 193 -19.48 14.17 -6.54
N VAL A 194 -18.29 14.76 -6.54
CA VAL A 194 -18.01 16.11 -7.08
C VAL A 194 -17.42 16.03 -8.48
N THR A 195 -16.55 15.06 -8.74
CA THR A 195 -15.81 14.98 -10.02
C THR A 195 -16.55 14.15 -11.07
N HIS A 196 -17.13 13.01 -10.67
CA HIS A 196 -17.81 12.02 -11.53
C HIS A 196 -18.92 11.33 -10.73
N PRO A 197 -20.07 11.97 -10.49
CA PRO A 197 -21.13 11.45 -9.61
C PRO A 197 -21.64 10.06 -9.99
N GLU A 198 -21.64 9.75 -11.28
CA GLU A 198 -22.04 8.45 -11.84
C GLU A 198 -21.10 7.30 -11.45
N TRP A 199 -19.87 7.60 -11.07
CA TRP A 199 -18.87 6.60 -10.66
C TRP A 199 -18.77 6.43 -9.14
N LYS A 200 -19.52 7.19 -8.36
CA LYS A 200 -19.43 7.18 -6.88
C LYS A 200 -19.51 5.78 -6.29
N ILE A 201 -20.60 5.06 -6.52
CA ILE A 201 -20.81 3.73 -5.96
C ILE A 201 -19.78 2.74 -6.52
N TRP A 202 -19.53 2.84 -7.83
CA TRP A 202 -18.55 1.99 -8.48
C TRP A 202 -17.14 2.18 -7.89
N GLY A 203 -16.67 3.41 -7.72
CA GLY A 203 -15.35 3.70 -7.15
C GLY A 203 -15.22 3.21 -5.71
N GLN A 204 -16.25 3.38 -4.89
CA GLN A 204 -16.27 2.84 -3.53
C GLN A 204 -16.16 1.32 -3.53
N VAL A 205 -16.90 0.62 -4.39
CA VAL A 205 -16.85 -0.84 -4.51
C VAL A 205 -15.51 -1.28 -5.09
N ALA A 206 -14.99 -0.59 -6.11
CA ALA A 206 -13.70 -0.91 -6.71
C ALA A 206 -12.56 -0.92 -5.68
N PHE A 207 -12.56 0.00 -4.72
CA PHE A 207 -11.59 0.01 -3.64
C PHE A 207 -11.94 -0.98 -2.53
N ALA A 208 -13.19 -0.95 -2.04
CA ALA A 208 -13.58 -1.68 -0.85
C ALA A 208 -13.59 -3.21 -1.02
N TRP A 209 -13.98 -3.72 -2.21
CA TRP A 209 -14.06 -5.15 -2.49
C TRP A 209 -12.76 -5.75 -3.03
N ASN A 210 -11.74 -4.95 -3.30
CA ASN A 210 -10.48 -5.48 -3.79
C ASN A 210 -9.83 -6.39 -2.74
N PRO A 211 -9.56 -7.67 -3.05
CA PRO A 211 -9.05 -8.63 -2.07
C PRO A 211 -7.70 -8.21 -1.47
N LEU A 212 -6.80 -7.61 -2.26
CA LEU A 212 -5.52 -7.11 -1.74
C LEU A 212 -5.77 -6.00 -0.72
N VAL A 213 -6.65 -5.04 -1.03
CA VAL A 213 -6.97 -3.95 -0.10
C VAL A 213 -7.47 -4.50 1.24
N LEU A 214 -8.41 -5.45 1.22
CA LEU A 214 -8.96 -6.04 2.44
C LEU A 214 -7.91 -6.82 3.24
N LEU A 215 -7.11 -7.66 2.58
CA LEU A 215 -6.11 -8.48 3.26
C LEU A 215 -4.97 -7.61 3.83
N GLU A 216 -4.48 -6.63 3.07
CA GLU A 216 -3.40 -5.76 3.56
C GLU A 216 -3.84 -4.77 4.63
N THR A 217 -5.14 -4.45 4.71
CA THR A 217 -5.66 -3.50 5.70
C THR A 217 -6.31 -4.19 6.89
N ALA A 218 -7.33 -4.99 6.69
CA ALA A 218 -8.09 -5.59 7.78
C ALA A 218 -7.39 -6.83 8.39
N GLN A 219 -6.67 -7.63 7.60
CA GLN A 219 -5.92 -8.77 8.09
C GLN A 219 -4.53 -8.35 8.61
N ASN A 220 -3.70 -7.75 7.75
CA ASN A 220 -2.29 -7.46 8.04
C ASN A 220 -2.08 -6.13 8.78
N ALA A 221 -3.07 -5.22 8.73
CA ALA A 221 -3.04 -3.91 9.39
C ALA A 221 -1.83 -3.04 9.01
N HIS A 222 -1.43 -3.06 7.72
CA HIS A 222 -0.36 -2.18 7.26
C HIS A 222 -0.72 -0.71 7.44
N ASN A 223 0.21 0.06 7.98
CA ASN A 223 0.06 1.50 8.20
C ASN A 223 -0.06 2.29 6.89
N ASP A 224 0.23 1.67 5.76
CA ASP A 224 0.03 2.22 4.42
C ASP A 224 -1.40 2.71 4.19
N ILE A 225 -2.41 2.05 4.78
CA ILE A 225 -3.80 2.51 4.64
C ILE A 225 -4.06 3.84 5.35
N VAL A 226 -3.37 4.11 6.46
CA VAL A 226 -3.47 5.41 7.16
C VAL A 226 -2.85 6.51 6.30
N MET A 227 -1.69 6.24 5.72
CA MET A 227 -1.05 7.13 4.75
C MET A 227 -1.95 7.40 3.54
N VAL A 228 -2.58 6.34 2.98
CA VAL A 228 -3.51 6.43 1.85
C VAL A 228 -4.76 7.23 2.21
N ALA A 229 -5.33 7.04 3.39
CA ALA A 229 -6.47 7.83 3.84
C ALA A 229 -6.14 9.33 3.89
N LEU A 230 -4.95 9.70 4.38
CA LEU A 230 -4.47 11.08 4.41
C LEU A 230 -4.14 11.62 3.01
N LEU A 231 -3.60 10.80 2.10
CA LEU A 231 -3.39 11.14 0.69
C LEU A 231 -4.73 11.41 0.00
N LEU A 232 -5.72 10.55 0.17
CA LEU A 232 -7.08 10.75 -0.35
C LEU A 232 -7.76 11.97 0.27
N ALA A 233 -7.56 12.22 1.55
CA ALA A 233 -8.05 13.44 2.21
C ALA A 233 -7.38 14.71 1.66
N SER A 234 -6.10 14.64 1.27
CA SER A 234 -5.43 15.73 0.54
C SER A 234 -6.07 15.98 -0.82
N VAL A 235 -6.33 14.91 -1.60
CA VAL A 235 -7.06 15.01 -2.89
C VAL A 235 -8.48 15.55 -2.68
N TRP A 236 -9.17 15.10 -1.65
CA TRP A 236 -10.50 15.60 -1.27
C TRP A 236 -10.50 17.10 -0.98
N ALA A 237 -9.52 17.58 -0.20
CA ALA A 237 -9.37 19.01 0.08
C ALA A 237 -9.01 19.81 -1.19
N MET A 238 -8.14 19.25 -2.05
CA MET A 238 -7.78 19.83 -3.35
C MET A 238 -9.01 20.03 -4.26
N VAL A 239 -9.84 19.01 -4.40
CA VAL A 239 -11.07 19.05 -5.23
C VAL A 239 -12.05 20.11 -4.70
N ARG A 240 -12.07 20.37 -3.40
CA ARG A 240 -12.91 21.39 -2.76
C ARG A 240 -12.28 22.77 -2.66
N GLY A 241 -11.12 22.99 -3.29
CA GLY A 241 -10.43 24.28 -3.31
C GLY A 241 -9.82 24.68 -1.96
N LYS A 242 -9.64 23.72 -1.03
CA LYS A 242 -9.04 23.97 0.30
C LYS A 242 -7.52 23.73 0.24
N ASP A 243 -6.81 24.60 -0.47
CA ASP A 243 -5.42 24.40 -0.86
C ASP A 243 -4.46 24.14 0.31
N HIS A 244 -4.49 24.97 1.36
CA HIS A 244 -3.63 24.78 2.55
C HIS A 244 -3.96 23.51 3.33
N LEU A 245 -5.26 23.15 3.42
CA LEU A 245 -5.68 21.89 4.03
C LEU A 245 -5.18 20.68 3.20
N SER A 246 -5.20 20.79 1.88
CA SER A 246 -4.67 19.76 0.99
C SER A 246 -3.17 19.53 1.25
N LEU A 247 -2.38 20.60 1.37
CA LEU A 247 -0.95 20.50 1.71
C LEU A 247 -0.71 19.92 3.10
N LEU A 248 -1.50 20.35 4.10
CA LEU A 248 -1.40 19.81 5.46
C LEU A 248 -1.69 18.30 5.50
N LEU A 249 -2.76 17.86 4.86
CA LEU A 249 -3.14 16.44 4.83
C LEU A 249 -2.11 15.61 4.06
N LEU A 250 -1.50 16.16 3.00
CA LEU A 250 -0.38 15.50 2.32
C LEU A 250 0.85 15.44 3.22
N ALA A 251 1.20 16.49 3.95
CA ALA A 251 2.31 16.49 4.89
C ALA A 251 2.10 15.43 5.99
N LEU A 252 0.88 15.31 6.54
CA LEU A 252 0.54 14.25 7.49
C LEU A 252 0.68 12.86 6.87
N SER A 253 0.28 12.67 5.59
CA SER A 253 0.50 11.43 4.85
C SER A 253 1.99 11.09 4.74
N VAL A 254 2.82 12.06 4.38
CA VAL A 254 4.30 11.92 4.34
C VAL A 254 4.84 11.55 5.72
N LEU A 255 4.30 12.13 6.78
CA LEU A 255 4.71 11.87 8.17
C LEU A 255 4.20 10.54 8.74
N VAL A 256 3.32 9.81 8.02
CA VAL A 256 3.06 8.39 8.28
C VAL A 256 4.10 7.53 7.57
N LYS A 257 4.32 7.77 6.27
CA LYS A 257 5.29 7.05 5.45
C LYS A 257 5.77 7.95 4.31
N PHE A 258 7.08 8.16 4.23
CA PHE A 258 7.68 9.22 3.42
C PHE A 258 7.42 9.15 1.92
N ILE A 259 6.99 8.00 1.39
CA ILE A 259 6.83 7.79 -0.07
C ILE A 259 5.84 8.78 -0.72
N THR A 260 4.82 9.24 -0.02
CA THR A 260 3.82 10.17 -0.58
C THR A 260 4.37 11.59 -0.82
N ILE A 261 5.61 11.89 -0.38
CA ILE A 261 6.32 13.11 -0.76
C ILE A 261 6.47 13.24 -2.28
N LEU A 262 6.52 12.09 -2.98
CA LEU A 262 6.58 12.02 -4.45
C LEU A 262 5.34 12.63 -5.13
N PHE A 263 4.22 12.76 -4.43
CA PHE A 263 3.02 13.44 -4.93
C PHE A 263 3.09 14.97 -4.79
N ALA A 264 3.86 15.49 -3.84
CA ALA A 264 3.90 16.91 -3.50
C ALA A 264 4.21 17.84 -4.67
N PRO A 265 5.19 17.56 -5.57
CA PRO A 265 5.48 18.46 -6.70
C PRO A 265 4.27 18.65 -7.61
N PHE A 266 3.51 17.60 -7.87
CA PHE A 266 2.36 17.65 -8.77
C PHE A 266 1.16 18.35 -8.16
N LEU A 267 0.93 18.17 -6.87
CA LEU A 267 -0.05 18.94 -6.12
C LEU A 267 0.31 20.43 -6.13
N ILE A 268 1.54 20.81 -5.79
CA ILE A 268 1.99 22.20 -5.75
C ILE A 268 1.89 22.87 -7.12
N ILE A 269 2.30 22.17 -8.18
CA ILE A 269 2.14 22.64 -9.57
C ILE A 269 0.67 22.92 -9.86
N TYR A 270 -0.23 21.98 -9.58
CA TYR A 270 -1.66 22.13 -9.81
C TYR A 270 -2.22 23.35 -9.05
N LEU A 271 -1.95 23.45 -7.74
CA LEU A 271 -2.40 24.57 -6.89
C LEU A 271 -1.92 25.93 -7.42
N THR A 272 -0.68 25.96 -7.91
CA THR A 272 -0.06 27.18 -8.46
C THR A 272 -0.68 27.58 -9.79
N PHE A 273 -0.93 26.62 -10.70
CA PHE A 273 -1.45 26.94 -12.04
C PHE A 273 -2.92 27.36 -12.05
N LYS A 274 -3.67 27.17 -10.98
CA LYS A 274 -4.99 27.78 -10.78
C LYS A 274 -4.92 29.32 -10.74
N LEU A 275 -3.78 29.91 -10.37
CA LEU A 275 -3.66 31.35 -10.18
C LEU A 275 -3.53 32.08 -11.51
N PRO A 276 -4.15 33.30 -11.64
CA PRO A 276 -4.34 33.93 -12.96
C PRO A 276 -3.05 34.48 -13.56
N THR A 277 -2.14 35.02 -12.77
CA THR A 277 -0.94 35.71 -13.29
C THR A 277 0.35 34.94 -13.01
N LYS A 278 1.36 35.13 -13.89
CA LYS A 278 2.69 34.53 -13.70
C LYS A 278 3.34 34.95 -12.38
N PHE A 279 3.20 36.22 -12.00
CA PHE A 279 3.76 36.74 -10.75
C PHE A 279 3.18 36.00 -9.53
N HIS A 280 1.84 35.87 -9.45
CA HIS A 280 1.20 35.11 -8.37
C HIS A 280 1.63 33.64 -8.37
N ARG A 281 1.89 33.04 -9.53
CA ARG A 281 2.37 31.67 -9.62
C ARG A 281 3.76 31.48 -9.02
N TYR A 282 4.71 32.38 -9.32
CA TYR A 282 6.07 32.30 -8.76
C TYR A 282 6.06 32.47 -7.22
N THR A 283 5.35 33.46 -6.71
CA THR A 283 5.24 33.67 -5.26
C THR A 283 4.54 32.49 -4.56
N ALA A 284 3.50 31.95 -5.18
CA ALA A 284 2.78 30.80 -4.64
C ALA A 284 3.61 29.51 -4.63
N VAL A 285 4.42 29.24 -5.63
CA VAL A 285 5.33 28.07 -5.63
C VAL A 285 6.26 28.13 -4.43
N VAL A 286 6.93 29.28 -4.22
CA VAL A 286 7.85 29.47 -3.09
C VAL A 286 7.11 29.32 -1.76
N TRP A 287 5.92 29.93 -1.66
CA TRP A 287 5.08 29.84 -0.47
C TRP A 287 4.64 28.40 -0.16
N TYR A 288 4.09 27.68 -1.16
CA TYR A 288 3.60 26.31 -0.97
C TYR A 288 4.74 25.33 -0.67
N ILE A 289 5.90 25.47 -1.30
CA ILE A 289 7.09 24.67 -0.97
C ILE A 289 7.55 24.97 0.47
N GLY A 290 7.66 26.26 0.83
CA GLY A 290 8.12 26.66 2.17
C GLY A 290 7.18 26.15 3.27
N ILE A 291 5.87 26.37 3.14
CA ILE A 291 4.91 25.92 4.15
C ILE A 291 4.83 24.39 4.24
N PHE A 292 4.87 23.70 3.10
CA PHE A 292 4.89 22.23 3.07
C PHE A 292 6.15 21.68 3.74
N ALA A 293 7.32 22.24 3.42
CA ALA A 293 8.57 21.85 4.06
C ALA A 293 8.53 22.04 5.59
N LEU A 294 7.99 23.17 6.06
CA LEU A 294 7.81 23.40 7.51
C LEU A 294 6.85 22.39 8.14
N MET A 295 5.73 22.07 7.48
CA MET A 295 4.78 21.07 7.95
C MET A 295 5.39 19.65 8.07
N VAL A 296 6.40 19.34 7.27
CA VAL A 296 7.10 18.04 7.32
C VAL A 296 8.28 18.10 8.31
N ILE A 297 9.12 19.12 8.24
CA ILE A 297 10.37 19.21 9.03
C ILE A 297 10.11 19.42 10.51
N ILE A 298 9.16 20.30 10.88
CA ILE A 298 8.90 20.61 12.29
C ILE A 298 8.52 19.37 13.11
N PRO A 299 7.60 18.49 12.67
CA PRO A 299 7.28 17.28 13.42
C PRO A 299 8.39 16.22 13.45
N ILE A 300 9.26 16.19 12.44
CA ILE A 300 10.40 15.24 12.41
C ILE A 300 11.52 15.69 13.33
N ALA A 301 11.79 16.98 13.41
CA ALA A 301 12.96 17.52 14.08
C ALA A 301 13.21 16.99 15.52
N PRO A 302 12.20 16.86 16.40
CA PRO A 302 12.39 16.32 17.75
C PRO A 302 12.78 14.81 17.78
N MET A 303 12.49 14.07 16.73
CA MET A 303 12.70 12.63 16.65
C MET A 303 13.77 12.25 15.61
N PHE A 304 14.40 13.23 14.97
CA PHE A 304 15.32 13.00 13.87
C PHE A 304 16.61 12.32 14.34
N PRO A 305 16.93 11.11 13.84
CA PRO A 305 18.09 10.34 14.30
C PRO A 305 19.44 10.79 13.71
N GLY A 306 19.44 11.75 12.79
CA GLY A 306 20.58 12.06 11.95
C GLY A 306 20.48 11.37 10.57
N TRP A 307 21.29 11.83 9.63
CA TRP A 307 21.24 11.30 8.25
C TRP A 307 21.81 9.89 8.13
N ASP A 308 22.85 9.59 8.91
CA ASP A 308 23.58 8.31 8.84
C ASP A 308 22.78 7.16 9.49
N ASP A 309 21.99 7.47 10.53
CA ASP A 309 21.23 6.48 11.30
C ASP A 309 19.76 6.37 10.87
N TRP A 310 19.33 7.20 9.91
CA TRP A 310 17.92 7.19 9.50
C TRP A 310 17.58 5.93 8.70
N ALA A 311 16.80 5.03 9.34
CA ALA A 311 16.42 3.72 8.82
C ALA A 311 15.77 3.76 7.42
N VAL A 312 15.08 4.84 7.08
CA VAL A 312 14.52 5.08 5.73
C VAL A 312 15.61 5.06 4.65
N LEU A 313 16.79 5.61 4.93
CA LEU A 313 17.90 5.64 3.97
C LEU A 313 18.65 4.31 3.94
N GLN A 314 18.65 3.58 5.05
CA GLN A 314 19.32 2.27 5.16
C GLN A 314 18.48 1.14 4.55
N ALA A 315 17.15 1.25 4.53
CA ALA A 315 16.23 0.23 3.99
C ALA A 315 16.42 -0.07 2.50
N THR A 316 17.33 0.63 1.82
CA THR A 316 17.64 0.46 0.39
C THR A 316 18.74 -0.56 0.09
N HIS A 317 19.26 -1.27 1.09
CA HIS A 317 20.43 -2.15 0.94
C HIS A 317 20.13 -3.62 0.64
N GLY A 318 18.85 -4.02 0.64
CA GLY A 318 18.41 -5.36 0.26
C GLY A 318 17.55 -5.35 -1.00
N ALA A 319 17.58 -6.42 -1.78
CA ALA A 319 16.71 -6.61 -2.94
C ALA A 319 15.99 -7.96 -2.85
N GLY A 320 14.69 -7.99 -3.13
CA GLY A 320 13.90 -9.22 -3.09
C GLY A 320 12.54 -9.09 -3.79
N ARG A 321 12.13 -10.15 -4.46
CA ARG A 321 10.82 -10.25 -5.13
C ARG A 321 10.53 -9.11 -6.14
N SER A 322 11.56 -8.48 -6.69
CA SER A 322 11.46 -7.26 -7.52
C SER A 322 12.24 -7.38 -8.80
N LEU A 323 11.98 -6.47 -9.75
CA LEU A 323 12.77 -6.32 -10.96
C LEU A 323 14.23 -5.97 -10.63
N MET A 324 14.45 -5.14 -9.62
CA MET A 324 15.80 -4.81 -9.14
C MET A 324 16.55 -6.05 -8.67
N ALA A 325 15.93 -6.91 -7.85
CA ALA A 325 16.54 -8.14 -7.39
C ALA A 325 16.90 -9.08 -8.54
N THR A 326 16.02 -9.21 -9.53
CA THR A 326 16.27 -10.02 -10.72
C THR A 326 17.47 -9.50 -11.51
N GLY A 327 17.56 -8.19 -11.72
CA GLY A 327 18.68 -7.56 -12.40
C GLY A 327 20.01 -7.68 -11.64
N VAL A 328 19.98 -7.55 -10.31
CA VAL A 328 21.17 -7.77 -9.46
C VAL A 328 21.67 -9.19 -9.62
N LEU A 329 20.80 -10.21 -9.49
CA LEU A 329 21.16 -11.62 -9.67
C LEU A 329 21.71 -11.93 -11.08
N ALA A 330 21.23 -11.22 -12.11
CA ALA A 330 21.72 -11.39 -13.47
C ALA A 330 23.13 -10.80 -13.68
N LEU A 331 23.50 -9.76 -12.94
CA LEU A 331 24.74 -9.01 -13.13
C LEU A 331 25.81 -9.31 -12.08
N GLU A 332 25.44 -9.86 -10.91
CA GLU A 332 26.38 -10.00 -9.79
C GLU A 332 27.57 -10.91 -10.07
N GLY A 333 27.40 -11.94 -10.90
CA GLY A 333 28.48 -12.82 -11.33
C GLY A 333 29.55 -12.13 -12.17
N TRP A 334 29.22 -10.97 -12.77
CA TRP A 334 30.12 -10.20 -13.64
C TRP A 334 30.69 -8.97 -12.94
N LEU A 335 29.90 -8.31 -12.13
CA LEU A 335 30.20 -7.00 -11.55
C LEU A 335 30.47 -7.06 -10.03
N GLY A 336 30.15 -8.18 -9.39
CA GLY A 336 30.03 -8.27 -7.94
C GLY A 336 28.72 -7.62 -7.44
N THR A 337 28.21 -8.08 -6.29
CA THR A 337 26.86 -7.74 -5.78
C THR A 337 26.66 -6.23 -5.58
N ASN A 338 27.61 -5.52 -4.97
CA ASN A 338 27.48 -4.08 -4.68
C ASN A 338 27.43 -3.23 -5.96
N THR A 339 28.27 -3.56 -6.96
CA THR A 339 28.29 -2.85 -8.25
C THR A 339 27.03 -3.16 -9.04
N ALA A 340 26.60 -4.43 -9.10
CA ALA A 340 25.37 -4.85 -9.74
C ALA A 340 24.14 -4.11 -9.15
N PHE A 341 24.08 -4.02 -7.81
CA PHE A 341 23.03 -3.27 -7.12
C PHE A 341 23.04 -1.78 -7.50
N SER A 342 24.22 -1.15 -7.53
CA SER A 342 24.35 0.26 -7.89
C SER A 342 23.95 0.52 -9.34
N VAL A 343 24.39 -0.33 -10.28
CA VAL A 343 24.03 -0.24 -11.70
C VAL A 343 22.52 -0.38 -11.88
N MET A 344 21.92 -1.43 -11.31
CA MET A 344 20.49 -1.65 -11.41
C MET A 344 19.70 -0.51 -10.80
N ARG A 345 20.09 -0.03 -9.62
CA ARG A 345 19.43 1.09 -8.95
C ARG A 345 19.37 2.32 -9.84
N TRP A 346 20.51 2.77 -10.36
CA TRP A 346 20.55 3.98 -11.19
C TRP A 346 19.86 3.79 -12.55
N THR A 347 19.94 2.61 -13.15
CA THR A 347 19.23 2.28 -14.39
C THR A 347 17.71 2.37 -14.19
N LEU A 348 17.18 1.75 -13.13
CA LEU A 348 15.75 1.74 -12.85
C LEU A 348 15.24 3.11 -12.40
N TYR A 349 16.02 3.87 -11.61
CA TYR A 349 15.69 5.26 -11.31
C TYR A 349 15.66 6.13 -12.56
N GLY A 350 16.63 5.96 -13.47
CA GLY A 350 16.66 6.68 -14.75
C GLY A 350 15.44 6.36 -15.62
N LEU A 351 15.06 5.08 -15.74
CA LEU A 351 13.88 4.64 -16.46
C LEU A 351 12.59 5.20 -15.82
N TRP A 352 12.46 5.11 -14.51
CA TRP A 352 11.34 5.69 -13.78
C TRP A 352 11.23 7.21 -14.00
N ALA A 353 12.34 7.94 -13.89
CA ALA A 353 12.37 9.37 -14.12
C ALA A 353 11.99 9.72 -15.57
N ALA A 354 12.43 8.93 -16.56
CA ALA A 354 12.05 9.10 -17.96
C ALA A 354 10.53 8.89 -18.17
N ILE A 355 9.92 7.87 -17.55
CA ILE A 355 8.48 7.62 -17.63
C ILE A 355 7.70 8.78 -16.99
N VAL A 356 8.12 9.21 -15.79
CA VAL A 356 7.49 10.33 -15.07
C VAL A 356 7.61 11.64 -15.88
N GLY A 357 8.81 11.92 -16.43
CA GLY A 357 9.06 13.10 -17.26
C GLY A 357 8.25 13.08 -18.55
N TRP A 358 8.16 11.92 -19.21
CA TRP A 358 7.31 11.75 -20.39
C TRP A 358 5.83 12.01 -20.09
N ARG A 359 5.33 11.46 -18.99
CA ARG A 359 3.93 11.68 -18.57
C ARG A 359 3.68 13.14 -18.20
N ALA A 360 4.59 13.77 -17.48
CA ALA A 360 4.52 15.19 -17.17
C ALA A 360 4.50 16.05 -18.45
N TRP A 361 5.32 15.70 -19.45
CA TRP A 361 5.30 16.37 -20.76
C TRP A 361 3.97 16.19 -21.48
N GLN A 362 3.38 14.98 -21.48
CA GLN A 362 2.05 14.75 -22.06
C GLN A 362 0.96 15.61 -21.37
N LEU A 363 1.03 15.78 -20.07
CA LEU A 363 0.04 16.52 -19.26
C LEU A 363 0.34 18.02 -19.12
N ARG A 364 1.43 18.55 -19.70
CA ARG A 364 1.86 19.94 -19.55
C ARG A 364 0.83 20.99 -19.92
N THR A 365 -0.07 20.68 -20.87
CA THR A 365 -1.16 21.56 -21.29
C THR A 365 -2.42 21.41 -20.44
N ARG A 366 -2.44 20.42 -19.53
CA ARG A 366 -3.56 20.06 -18.67
C ARG A 366 -3.25 20.22 -17.17
N VAL A 367 -2.18 20.92 -16.81
CA VAL A 367 -1.73 21.02 -15.40
C VAL A 367 -2.76 21.65 -14.45
N ASN A 368 -3.70 22.42 -14.97
CA ASN A 368 -4.79 23.05 -14.24
C ASN A 368 -6.09 22.19 -14.16
N TYR A 369 -6.12 21.01 -14.79
CA TYR A 369 -7.24 20.08 -14.67
C TYR A 369 -7.07 19.20 -13.43
N LEU A 370 -8.20 18.89 -12.79
CA LEU A 370 -8.23 18.09 -11.54
C LEU A 370 -7.63 16.69 -11.66
N ASP A 371 -7.74 16.07 -12.84
CA ASP A 371 -7.22 14.73 -13.09
C ASP A 371 -5.69 14.69 -13.28
N ALA A 372 -5.07 15.82 -13.63
CA ALA A 372 -3.64 15.87 -13.91
C ALA A 372 -2.76 15.49 -12.68
N PRO A 373 -2.91 16.10 -11.49
CA PRO A 373 -2.14 15.67 -10.33
C PRO A 373 -2.44 14.24 -9.91
N ILE A 374 -3.69 13.75 -10.06
CA ILE A 374 -4.07 12.36 -9.74
C ILE A 374 -3.35 11.39 -10.69
N LYS A 375 -3.35 11.65 -12.00
CA LYS A 375 -2.62 10.86 -13.00
C LYS A 375 -1.11 10.86 -12.75
N MET A 376 -0.54 12.01 -12.38
CA MET A 376 0.88 12.10 -12.06
C MET A 376 1.22 11.36 -10.77
N GLY A 377 0.39 11.50 -9.72
CA GLY A 377 0.53 10.75 -8.48
C GLY A 377 0.46 9.24 -8.71
N TRP A 378 -0.51 8.79 -9.50
CA TRP A 378 -0.57 7.39 -9.92
C TRP A 378 0.71 6.98 -10.66
N THR A 379 1.14 7.75 -11.66
CA THR A 379 2.33 7.42 -12.45
C THR A 379 3.57 7.24 -11.59
N VAL A 380 3.81 8.18 -10.68
CA VAL A 380 5.02 8.16 -9.86
C VAL A 380 5.01 7.00 -8.86
N LEU A 381 3.88 6.74 -8.20
CA LEU A 381 3.77 5.69 -7.19
C LEU A 381 3.68 4.28 -7.81
N PHE A 382 2.94 4.14 -8.92
CA PHE A 382 2.80 2.87 -9.64
C PHE A 382 4.14 2.38 -10.20
N TRP A 383 4.83 3.26 -10.95
CA TRP A 383 6.09 2.88 -11.56
C TRP A 383 7.23 2.79 -10.54
N TYR A 384 7.14 3.50 -9.40
CA TYR A 384 8.04 3.27 -8.28
C TYR A 384 7.90 1.83 -7.75
N ALA A 385 6.68 1.39 -7.46
CA ALA A 385 6.41 0.04 -6.97
C ALA A 385 6.82 -1.04 -7.99
N ALA A 386 6.55 -0.81 -9.28
CA ALA A 386 6.81 -1.77 -10.35
C ALA A 386 8.30 -1.90 -10.72
N LEU A 387 9.05 -0.80 -10.71
CA LEU A 387 10.43 -0.76 -11.23
C LEU A 387 11.47 -0.53 -10.15
N VAL A 388 11.22 0.43 -9.24
CA VAL A 388 12.27 1.02 -8.40
C VAL A 388 12.38 0.36 -7.04
N ALA A 389 11.27 -0.14 -6.49
CA ALA A 389 11.25 -0.76 -5.17
C ALA A 389 12.28 -1.91 -5.09
N PRO A 390 13.29 -1.82 -4.19
CA PRO A 390 14.31 -2.87 -4.10
C PRO A 390 13.70 -4.20 -3.65
N VAL A 391 12.75 -4.16 -2.73
CA VAL A 391 11.91 -5.28 -2.34
C VAL A 391 10.47 -4.95 -2.70
N PHE A 392 9.81 -5.82 -3.47
CA PHE A 392 8.40 -5.62 -3.80
C PHE A 392 7.52 -6.21 -2.71
N HIS A 393 6.57 -5.41 -2.27
CA HIS A 393 5.53 -5.82 -1.32
C HIS A 393 4.13 -5.49 -1.87
N GLY A 394 3.16 -6.39 -1.65
CA GLY A 394 1.79 -6.23 -2.15
C GLY A 394 1.11 -4.96 -1.67
N TRP A 395 1.31 -4.55 -0.42
CA TRP A 395 0.73 -3.34 0.15
C TRP A 395 1.21 -2.02 -0.49
N TYR A 396 2.31 -2.01 -1.25
CA TYR A 396 2.71 -0.83 -2.01
C TYR A 396 1.67 -0.44 -3.07
N LEU A 397 0.86 -1.41 -3.52
CA LEU A 397 -0.19 -1.13 -4.49
C LEU A 397 -1.36 -0.32 -3.92
N LEU A 398 -1.55 -0.28 -2.59
CA LEU A 398 -2.53 0.60 -1.96
C LEU A 398 -2.32 2.06 -2.36
N TRP A 399 -1.06 2.49 -2.53
CA TRP A 399 -0.69 3.86 -2.84
C TRP A 399 -1.25 4.31 -4.21
N SER A 400 -0.92 3.55 -5.25
CA SER A 400 -1.35 3.86 -6.62
C SER A 400 -2.80 3.45 -6.88
N PHE A 401 -3.29 2.38 -6.25
CA PHE A 401 -4.65 1.89 -6.45
C PHE A 401 -5.70 2.88 -5.96
N SER A 402 -5.46 3.53 -4.83
CA SER A 402 -6.34 4.58 -4.30
C SER A 402 -6.55 5.75 -5.28
N LEU A 403 -5.50 6.13 -6.02
CA LEU A 403 -5.57 7.16 -7.05
C LEU A 403 -6.16 6.63 -8.36
N ALA A 404 -5.84 5.38 -8.74
CA ALA A 404 -6.35 4.75 -9.96
C ALA A 404 -7.87 4.66 -9.99
N VAL A 405 -8.48 4.34 -8.84
CA VAL A 405 -9.95 4.26 -8.69
C VAL A 405 -10.64 5.59 -9.02
N LEU A 406 -9.99 6.72 -8.74
CA LEU A 406 -10.54 8.05 -9.06
C LEU A 406 -10.51 8.38 -10.56
N LEU A 407 -9.76 7.63 -11.34
CA LEU A 407 -9.62 7.82 -12.80
C LEU A 407 -10.62 7.00 -13.63
N GLY A 408 -11.43 6.16 -12.97
CA GLY A 408 -12.54 5.42 -13.58
C GLY A 408 -12.17 4.05 -14.18
N ILE A 409 -13.21 3.21 -14.35
CA ILE A 409 -13.10 1.77 -14.71
C ILE A 409 -12.42 1.50 -16.06
N HIS A 410 -12.60 2.39 -17.01
CA HIS A 410 -12.04 2.23 -18.35
C HIS A 410 -10.67 2.88 -18.49
N SER A 411 -10.15 3.47 -17.41
CA SER A 411 -8.81 4.03 -17.44
C SER A 411 -7.77 2.90 -17.48
N ARG A 412 -6.73 3.11 -18.26
CA ARG A 412 -5.57 2.22 -18.29
C ARG A 412 -4.94 2.09 -16.90
N GLU A 413 -4.90 3.20 -16.17
CA GLU A 413 -4.39 3.31 -14.82
C GLU A 413 -5.12 2.37 -13.84
N PHE A 414 -6.45 2.38 -13.90
CA PHE A 414 -7.26 1.49 -13.06
C PHE A 414 -7.07 0.02 -13.45
N LEU A 415 -7.22 -0.32 -14.73
CA LEU A 415 -7.15 -1.71 -15.19
C LEU A 415 -5.76 -2.32 -14.90
N ALA A 416 -4.69 -1.57 -15.19
CA ALA A 416 -3.33 -2.02 -14.91
C ALA A 416 -3.10 -2.25 -13.41
N THR A 417 -3.58 -1.34 -12.55
CA THR A 417 -3.37 -1.49 -11.11
C THR A 417 -4.26 -2.59 -10.54
N ALA A 418 -5.50 -2.77 -11.00
CA ALA A 418 -6.36 -3.85 -10.56
C ALA A 418 -5.80 -5.24 -10.93
N VAL A 419 -5.22 -5.39 -12.13
CA VAL A 419 -4.50 -6.62 -12.50
C VAL A 419 -3.23 -6.78 -11.65
N PHE A 420 -2.52 -5.69 -11.35
CA PHE A 420 -1.34 -5.74 -10.51
C PHE A 420 -1.67 -6.18 -9.07
N THR A 421 -2.84 -5.78 -8.51
CA THR A 421 -3.26 -6.30 -7.20
C THR A 421 -3.49 -7.81 -7.20
N LEU A 422 -4.03 -8.38 -8.27
CA LEU A 422 -4.16 -9.83 -8.42
C LEU A 422 -2.80 -10.52 -8.52
N THR A 423 -1.93 -10.06 -9.43
CA THR A 423 -0.61 -10.70 -9.64
C THR A 423 0.29 -10.59 -8.41
N ALA A 424 0.19 -9.48 -7.64
CA ALA A 424 0.87 -9.33 -6.38
C ALA A 424 0.45 -10.37 -5.33
N MET A 425 -0.85 -10.70 -5.27
CA MET A 425 -1.34 -11.74 -4.36
C MET A 425 -0.94 -13.16 -4.79
N LEU A 426 -0.74 -13.39 -6.09
CA LEU A 426 -0.31 -14.69 -6.62
C LEU A 426 1.22 -14.89 -6.51
N VAL A 427 2.00 -13.82 -6.57
CA VAL A 427 3.45 -13.92 -6.52
C VAL A 427 3.98 -14.26 -5.12
N ILE A 428 3.24 -13.90 -4.06
CA ILE A 428 3.63 -14.22 -2.67
C ILE A 428 3.74 -15.74 -2.46
N PRO A 429 2.69 -16.56 -2.68
CA PRO A 429 2.79 -17.99 -2.52
C PRO A 429 3.81 -18.63 -3.48
N TYR A 430 4.06 -18.03 -4.64
CA TYR A 430 5.14 -18.50 -5.52
C TYR A 430 6.51 -18.37 -4.84
N PHE A 431 6.88 -17.17 -4.38
CA PHE A 431 8.20 -16.94 -3.78
C PHE A 431 8.38 -17.65 -2.44
N GLU A 432 7.35 -17.65 -1.62
CA GLU A 432 7.45 -18.16 -0.24
C GLU A 432 7.29 -19.68 -0.15
N THR A 433 6.66 -20.32 -1.15
CA THR A 433 6.32 -21.73 -1.05
C THR A 433 6.57 -22.52 -2.32
N VAL A 434 5.92 -22.19 -3.44
CA VAL A 434 5.98 -23.03 -4.65
C VAL A 434 7.42 -23.19 -5.15
N ARG A 435 8.18 -22.11 -5.17
CA ARG A 435 9.60 -22.15 -5.56
C ARG A 435 10.43 -23.09 -4.67
N VAL A 436 10.09 -23.16 -3.38
CA VAL A 436 10.81 -24.02 -2.41
C VAL A 436 10.57 -25.51 -2.67
N TRP A 437 9.41 -25.89 -3.21
CA TRP A 437 9.11 -27.29 -3.55
C TRP A 437 9.92 -27.85 -4.73
N TYR A 438 10.53 -26.93 -5.52
CA TYR A 438 11.31 -27.33 -6.69
C TYR A 438 12.79 -26.99 -6.45
N PRO A 439 13.63 -27.98 -6.05
CA PRO A 439 15.06 -27.75 -5.74
C PRO A 439 15.81 -27.04 -6.87
N TYR A 440 15.45 -27.30 -8.11
CA TYR A 440 16.06 -26.63 -9.26
C TYR A 440 15.79 -25.11 -9.26
N LEU A 441 14.59 -24.67 -8.93
CA LEU A 441 14.25 -23.23 -8.82
C LEU A 441 14.82 -22.60 -7.55
N LEU A 442 14.90 -23.38 -6.47
CA LEU A 442 15.49 -22.90 -5.22
C LEU A 442 17.01 -22.66 -5.39
N ASN A 443 17.71 -23.57 -6.07
CA ASN A 443 19.14 -23.49 -6.31
C ASN A 443 19.52 -22.54 -7.46
N ASN A 444 18.59 -22.22 -8.35
CA ASN A 444 18.75 -21.23 -9.43
C ASN A 444 17.97 -19.96 -9.10
N ALA A 445 18.55 -19.14 -8.24
CA ALA A 445 17.89 -17.92 -7.75
C ALA A 445 17.46 -16.98 -8.89
N LEU A 446 18.30 -16.81 -9.92
CA LEU A 446 17.97 -15.95 -11.07
C LEU A 446 16.73 -16.45 -11.81
N LEU A 447 16.67 -17.74 -12.15
CA LEU A 447 15.50 -18.31 -12.84
C LEU A 447 14.24 -18.20 -11.98
N GLY A 448 14.36 -18.48 -10.67
CA GLY A 448 13.27 -18.30 -9.72
C GLY A 448 12.73 -16.86 -9.69
N HIS A 449 13.63 -15.86 -9.73
CA HIS A 449 13.23 -14.45 -9.78
C HIS A 449 12.65 -14.05 -11.14
N ILE A 450 13.20 -14.52 -12.26
CA ILE A 450 12.64 -14.28 -13.59
C ILE A 450 11.18 -14.77 -13.67
N ILE A 451 10.90 -15.99 -13.21
CA ILE A 451 9.52 -16.52 -13.20
C ILE A 451 8.62 -15.67 -12.29
N GLY A 452 9.05 -15.37 -11.06
CA GLY A 452 8.25 -14.59 -10.12
C GLY A 452 7.94 -13.18 -10.63
N VAL A 453 8.93 -12.48 -11.17
CA VAL A 453 8.74 -11.13 -11.75
C VAL A 453 7.90 -11.19 -13.03
N SER A 454 7.99 -12.27 -13.81
CA SER A 454 7.12 -12.48 -14.98
C SER A 454 5.65 -12.65 -14.56
N ILE A 455 5.37 -13.44 -13.53
CA ILE A 455 4.02 -13.57 -12.94
C ILE A 455 3.52 -12.19 -12.50
N LEU A 456 4.38 -11.42 -11.86
CA LEU A 456 4.04 -10.12 -11.29
C LEU A 456 3.74 -9.07 -12.36
N LEU A 457 4.63 -8.91 -13.36
CA LEU A 457 4.63 -7.75 -14.24
C LEU A 457 4.09 -8.01 -15.64
N LEU A 458 4.23 -9.20 -16.25
CA LEU A 458 3.80 -9.41 -17.64
C LEU A 458 2.31 -9.16 -17.88
N PRO A 459 1.36 -9.63 -17.01
CA PRO A 459 -0.04 -9.30 -17.20
C PRO A 459 -0.34 -7.80 -17.10
N VAL A 460 0.40 -7.11 -16.22
CA VAL A 460 0.27 -5.65 -16.01
C VAL A 460 0.74 -4.89 -17.23
N LEU A 461 1.91 -5.23 -17.76
CA LEU A 461 2.47 -4.62 -18.97
C LEU A 461 1.56 -4.89 -20.18
N TYR A 462 1.02 -6.11 -20.31
CA TYR A 462 0.04 -6.43 -21.35
C TYR A 462 -1.14 -5.45 -21.30
N VAL A 463 -1.74 -5.22 -20.12
CA VAL A 463 -2.85 -4.27 -19.97
C VAL A 463 -2.41 -2.85 -20.34
N ILE A 464 -1.25 -2.40 -19.88
CA ILE A 464 -0.73 -1.04 -20.18
C ILE A 464 -0.57 -0.81 -21.68
N PHE A 465 -0.06 -1.79 -22.42
CA PHE A 465 0.22 -1.63 -23.84
C PHE A 465 -0.99 -1.92 -24.76
N THR A 466 -1.97 -2.71 -24.28
CA THR A 466 -3.15 -3.05 -25.10
C THR A 466 -4.36 -2.15 -24.85
N THR A 467 -4.46 -1.56 -23.66
CA THR A 467 -5.55 -0.64 -23.34
C THR A 467 -5.28 0.71 -23.98
N ARG A 468 -6.09 1.07 -25.00
CA ARG A 468 -6.06 2.40 -25.58
C ARG A 468 -6.51 3.43 -24.55
N GLU A 469 -5.81 4.57 -24.47
CA GLU A 469 -6.36 5.71 -23.73
C GLU A 469 -7.64 6.14 -24.46
N ASN A 470 -8.78 5.86 -23.84
CA ASN A 470 -10.01 6.53 -24.23
C ASN A 470 -9.82 8.00 -23.83
N VAL A 471 -9.38 8.80 -24.80
CA VAL A 471 -9.53 10.25 -24.71
C VAL A 471 -11.03 10.47 -24.62
N MET A 472 -11.53 10.70 -23.41
CA MET A 472 -12.91 11.16 -23.25
C MET A 472 -13.00 12.43 -24.09
N ARG A 473 -13.69 12.33 -25.22
CA ARG A 473 -14.11 13.50 -25.97
C ARG A 473 -15.07 14.22 -25.04
N GLU A 474 -14.60 15.35 -24.52
CA GLU A 474 -15.47 16.29 -23.84
C GLU A 474 -16.58 16.67 -24.84
N THR A 475 -17.77 16.08 -24.64
CA THR A 475 -19.02 16.60 -25.23
C THR A 475 -19.59 17.65 -24.29
#